data_a62d3665cce2ac97244f016e6943113a
#
_entry.id   a62d3665cce2ac97244f016e6943113a
#
_cell.length_a   1.000
_cell.length_b   1.000
_cell.length_c   1.000
_cell.angle_alpha   90.00
_cell.angle_beta   90.00
_cell.angle_gamma   90.00
#
_symmetry.space_group_name_H-M   'P 1'
#
loop_
_entity.id
_entity.type
_entity.pdbx_description
1 polymer ?
#
loop_
_entity_poly.entity_id
_entity_poly.type
_entity_poly.pdbx_seq_one_letter_code
_entity_poly.pdbx_strand_id
1 'polypeptide(L)'
;IRGAQESRGLGDVYKGRGMWTFVMHNYQKQRVLTFLDPESDPLGTGWNIIQSKAAIGSGGVFGKGWLLGTQSHLDFLPESHTDFIIAVLGEEFGLVGICLLLLVYLLLVARGLVITAQAQTLFGKLLAGSLTMTFFIYVFINIGMVSGLLPVVGVPLPFISYGGTSMVTLMTGFGILMSIHTHRKWIAQV
;
A
#
# COMPACT_ATOMS: atom_id res chain seq x y z
N ILE A 1 -8.84 14.01 -36.95
CA ILE A 1 -8.16 13.26 -35.88
C ILE A 1 -7.69 14.21 -34.76
N ARG A 2 -7.15 15.43 -35.05
CA ARG A 2 -6.75 16.41 -34.03
C ARG A 2 -7.94 16.94 -33.19
N GLY A 3 -9.08 17.24 -33.79
CA GLY A 3 -10.27 17.75 -33.09
C GLY A 3 -10.91 16.75 -32.12
N ALA A 4 -10.78 15.43 -32.37
CA ALA A 4 -11.29 14.39 -31.50
C ALA A 4 -10.42 14.21 -30.24
N GLN A 5 -9.15 14.56 -30.29
CA GLN A 5 -8.21 14.48 -29.16
C GLN A 5 -8.38 15.70 -28.23
N GLU A 6 -8.62 16.87 -28.77
CA GLU A 6 -8.95 18.09 -28.00
C GLU A 6 -10.29 17.96 -27.27
N SER A 7 -11.32 17.41 -27.93
CA SER A 7 -12.64 17.23 -27.31
C SER A 7 -12.63 16.19 -26.19
N ARG A 8 -11.78 15.14 -26.27
CA ARG A 8 -11.55 14.18 -25.17
C ARG A 8 -10.85 14.83 -23.98
N GLY A 9 -9.80 15.61 -24.22
CA GLY A 9 -9.08 16.33 -23.16
C GLY A 9 -9.96 17.33 -22.42
N LEU A 10 -10.81 18.09 -23.13
CA LEU A 10 -11.79 19.00 -22.52
C LEU A 10 -12.85 18.24 -21.71
N GLY A 11 -13.37 17.11 -22.21
CA GLY A 11 -14.31 16.26 -21.48
C GLY A 11 -13.74 15.70 -20.17
N ASP A 12 -12.47 15.33 -20.16
CA ASP A 12 -11.80 14.82 -18.97
C ASP A 12 -11.51 15.91 -17.93
N VAL A 13 -11.19 17.13 -18.38
CA VAL A 13 -11.04 18.32 -17.51
C VAL A 13 -12.37 18.71 -16.87
N TYR A 14 -13.48 18.70 -17.61
CA TYR A 14 -14.81 18.97 -17.05
C TYR A 14 -15.28 17.89 -16.07
N LYS A 15 -15.02 16.61 -16.37
CA LYS A 15 -15.31 15.50 -15.45
C LYS A 15 -14.47 15.59 -14.18
N GLY A 16 -13.17 15.89 -14.32
CA GLY A 16 -12.26 16.10 -13.18
C GLY A 16 -12.71 17.27 -12.30
N ARG A 17 -13.09 18.40 -12.92
CA ARG A 17 -13.57 19.58 -12.20
C ARG A 17 -14.93 19.33 -11.51
N GLY A 18 -15.83 18.60 -12.15
CA GLY A 18 -17.11 18.20 -11.55
C GLY A 18 -16.90 17.24 -10.36
N MET A 19 -16.02 16.26 -10.51
CA MET A 19 -15.66 15.33 -9.43
C MET A 19 -15.02 16.07 -8.24
N TRP A 20 -14.13 17.02 -8.52
CA TRP A 20 -13.48 17.86 -7.50
C TRP A 20 -14.48 18.72 -6.72
N THR A 21 -15.46 19.32 -7.39
CA THR A 21 -16.39 20.27 -6.75
C THR A 21 -17.55 19.58 -6.05
N PHE A 22 -18.13 18.53 -6.64
CA PHE A 22 -19.39 17.93 -6.21
C PHE A 22 -19.25 16.58 -5.49
N VAL A 23 -18.19 15.82 -5.76
CA VAL A 23 -18.03 14.44 -5.23
C VAL A 23 -17.02 14.38 -4.09
N MET A 24 -15.91 15.11 -4.17
CA MET A 24 -14.86 15.03 -3.17
C MET A 24 -15.20 15.88 -1.93
N HIS A 25 -15.14 15.25 -0.77
CA HIS A 25 -15.25 15.91 0.54
C HIS A 25 -14.04 16.81 0.79
N ASN A 26 -14.20 17.86 1.61
CA ASN A 26 -13.12 18.82 1.90
C ASN A 26 -11.85 18.14 2.42
N TYR A 27 -11.98 17.13 3.24
CA TYR A 27 -10.89 16.34 3.77
C TYR A 27 -10.10 15.60 2.68
N GLN A 28 -10.77 15.08 1.63
CA GLN A 28 -10.12 14.42 0.50
C GLN A 28 -9.38 15.41 -0.39
N LYS A 29 -9.99 16.59 -0.62
CA LYS A 29 -9.34 17.69 -1.33
C LYS A 29 -8.07 18.15 -0.63
N GLN A 30 -8.11 18.28 0.69
CA GLN A 30 -6.95 18.67 1.48
C GLN A 30 -5.81 17.65 1.34
N ARG A 31 -6.09 16.34 1.39
CA ARG A 31 -5.07 15.29 1.19
C ARG A 31 -4.40 15.36 -0.19
N VAL A 32 -5.16 15.64 -1.24
CA VAL A 32 -4.62 15.80 -2.59
C VAL A 32 -3.79 17.08 -2.69
N LEU A 33 -4.21 18.18 -2.09
CA LEU A 33 -3.45 19.43 -2.05
C LEU A 33 -2.15 19.27 -1.26
N THR A 34 -2.21 18.65 -0.08
CA THR A 34 -1.01 18.34 0.73
C THR A 34 -0.05 17.39 0.02
N PHE A 35 -0.57 16.49 -0.83
CA PHE A 35 0.29 15.63 -1.66
C PHE A 35 1.05 16.43 -2.73
N LEU A 36 0.41 17.43 -3.35
CA LEU A 36 1.03 18.29 -4.36
C LEU A 36 2.02 19.29 -3.75
N ASP A 37 1.72 19.77 -2.55
CA ASP A 37 2.54 20.70 -1.79
C ASP A 37 2.59 20.29 -0.31
N PRO A 38 3.50 19.37 0.06
CA PRO A 38 3.63 18.91 1.45
C PRO A 38 4.06 20.00 2.44
N GLU A 39 4.67 21.07 1.96
CA GLU A 39 5.14 22.18 2.79
C GLU A 39 3.98 23.08 3.22
N SER A 40 2.85 23.03 2.55
CA SER A 40 1.64 23.79 2.90
C SER A 40 0.96 23.29 4.20
N ASP A 41 1.26 22.07 4.66
CA ASP A 41 0.72 21.49 5.90
C ASP A 41 1.86 20.99 6.81
N PRO A 42 2.62 21.91 7.44
CA PRO A 42 3.83 21.58 8.20
C PRO A 42 3.58 20.90 9.55
N LEU A 43 2.33 20.71 9.99
CA LEU A 43 1.96 20.07 11.25
C LEU A 43 1.01 18.87 11.07
N GLY A 44 0.61 18.55 9.84
CA GLY A 44 -0.31 17.46 9.52
C GLY A 44 0.29 16.35 8.67
N THR A 45 -0.47 15.90 7.68
CA THR A 45 -0.07 14.80 6.79
C THR A 45 1.15 15.13 5.94
N GLY A 46 1.39 16.40 5.63
CA GLY A 46 2.61 16.85 4.92
C GLY A 46 3.87 16.59 5.73
N TRP A 47 3.85 16.86 7.04
CA TRP A 47 4.94 16.56 7.94
C TRP A 47 5.33 15.08 7.93
N ASN A 48 4.33 14.19 8.01
CA ASN A 48 4.56 12.75 8.01
C ASN A 48 5.24 12.27 6.71
N ILE A 49 4.88 12.84 5.55
CA ILE A 49 5.53 12.52 4.26
C ILE A 49 6.99 12.99 4.24
N ILE A 50 7.25 14.21 4.71
CA ILE A 50 8.61 14.76 4.75
C ILE A 50 9.48 13.93 5.68
N GLN A 51 8.99 13.63 6.88
CA GLN A 51 9.73 12.84 7.87
C GLN A 51 9.95 11.39 7.42
N SER A 52 8.95 10.76 6.78
CA SER A 52 9.12 9.40 6.24
C SER A 52 10.18 9.33 5.15
N LYS A 53 10.23 10.32 4.25
CA LYS A 53 11.29 10.41 3.23
C LYS A 53 12.66 10.65 3.86
N ALA A 54 12.74 11.51 4.88
CA ALA A 54 13.99 11.76 5.62
C ALA A 54 14.46 10.51 6.36
N ALA A 55 13.55 9.75 7.00
CA ALA A 55 13.85 8.49 7.67
C ALA A 55 14.43 7.45 6.69
N ILE A 56 13.73 7.19 5.58
CA ILE A 56 14.19 6.26 4.54
C ILE A 56 15.55 6.69 3.98
N GLY A 57 15.70 7.98 3.66
CA GLY A 57 16.96 8.52 3.13
C GLY A 57 18.12 8.41 4.12
N SER A 58 17.85 8.57 5.41
CA SER A 58 18.87 8.51 6.46
C SER A 58 19.38 7.09 6.75
N GLY A 59 18.59 6.05 6.42
CA GLY A 59 18.97 4.66 6.61
C GLY A 59 20.02 4.16 5.61
N GLY A 60 20.15 4.78 4.45
CA GLY A 60 21.12 4.37 3.43
C GLY A 60 20.92 2.94 2.95
N VAL A 61 22.01 2.24 2.63
CA VAL A 61 21.95 0.87 2.09
C VAL A 61 21.74 -0.17 3.20
N PHE A 62 22.45 -0.06 4.31
CA PHE A 62 22.48 -1.06 5.38
C PHE A 62 21.67 -0.71 6.62
N GLY A 63 21.12 0.51 6.68
CA GLY A 63 20.41 1.01 7.85
C GLY A 63 21.35 1.51 8.96
N LYS A 64 20.73 2.14 9.98
CA LYS A 64 21.45 2.61 11.18
C LYS A 64 21.64 1.51 12.22
N GLY A 65 20.93 0.41 12.10
CA GLY A 65 20.88 -0.69 13.06
C GLY A 65 19.56 -0.77 13.82
N TRP A 66 19.26 -1.94 14.36
CA TRP A 66 18.06 -2.24 15.14
C TRP A 66 17.96 -1.31 16.35
N LEU A 67 16.81 -0.67 16.53
CA LEU A 67 16.53 0.30 17.59
C LEU A 67 17.44 1.56 17.61
N LEU A 68 18.18 1.83 16.54
CA LEU A 68 19.03 3.03 16.42
C LEU A 68 18.42 4.08 15.49
N GLY A 69 17.16 3.92 15.09
CA GLY A 69 16.41 4.89 14.31
C GLY A 69 16.15 6.17 15.12
N THR A 70 16.61 7.32 14.61
CA THR A 70 16.45 8.60 15.30
C THR A 70 15.07 9.20 15.08
N GLN A 71 14.48 9.01 13.89
CA GLN A 71 13.17 9.60 13.54
C GLN A 71 12.02 8.87 14.22
N SER A 72 12.13 7.54 14.41
CA SER A 72 11.12 6.73 15.08
C SER A 72 11.14 6.87 16.60
N HIS A 73 12.32 7.00 17.21
CA HIS A 73 12.49 7.06 18.67
C HIS A 73 12.25 8.45 19.27
N LEU A 74 12.39 9.51 18.48
CA LEU A 74 12.17 10.87 18.94
C LEU A 74 10.73 11.38 18.72
N ASP A 75 9.78 10.47 18.42
CA ASP A 75 8.37 10.75 18.17
C ASP A 75 8.13 11.82 17.07
N PHE A 76 9.09 11.99 16.16
CA PHE A 76 8.92 12.88 15.00
C PHE A 76 7.90 12.33 14.00
N LEU A 77 7.61 11.02 14.06
CA LEU A 77 6.63 10.35 13.20
C LEU A 77 5.47 9.80 14.06
N PRO A 78 4.38 10.55 14.24
CA PRO A 78 3.27 10.17 15.15
C PRO A 78 2.62 8.82 14.82
N GLU A 79 2.64 8.40 13.54
CA GLU A 79 2.02 7.17 13.03
C GLU A 79 3.07 6.11 12.63
N SER A 80 4.23 6.11 13.29
CA SER A 80 5.35 5.22 13.01
C SER A 80 5.01 3.72 13.13
N HIS A 81 4.09 3.36 14.03
CA HIS A 81 3.70 1.96 14.28
C HIS A 81 2.56 1.46 13.39
N THR A 82 1.86 2.36 12.69
CA THR A 82 0.70 2.05 11.86
C THR A 82 1.03 2.21 10.37
N ASP A 83 0.80 3.37 9.82
CA ASP A 83 0.83 3.60 8.38
C ASP A 83 2.25 3.78 7.81
N PHE A 84 3.18 4.27 8.63
CA PHE A 84 4.54 4.62 8.21
C PHE A 84 5.63 3.65 8.71
N ILE A 85 5.26 2.43 9.11
CA ILE A 85 6.21 1.42 9.60
C ILE A 85 7.33 1.11 8.61
N ILE A 86 7.09 1.23 7.30
CA ILE A 86 8.13 1.09 6.27
C ILE A 86 9.23 2.15 6.42
N ALA A 87 8.88 3.37 6.84
CA ALA A 87 9.89 4.42 7.06
C ALA A 87 10.83 4.04 8.22
N VAL A 88 10.29 3.47 9.28
CA VAL A 88 11.07 2.95 10.42
C VAL A 88 11.98 1.80 9.98
N LEU A 89 11.40 0.81 9.26
CA LEU A 89 12.19 -0.30 8.72
C LEU A 89 13.28 0.19 7.75
N GLY A 90 12.99 1.21 6.95
CA GLY A 90 13.95 1.81 6.05
C GLY A 90 15.08 2.53 6.78
N GLU A 91 14.82 3.18 7.92
CA GLU A 91 15.84 3.82 8.74
C GLU A 91 16.73 2.79 9.46
N GLU A 92 16.13 1.73 10.02
CA GLU A 92 16.85 0.73 10.82
C GLU A 92 17.60 -0.30 9.98
N PHE A 93 16.96 -0.87 8.95
CA PHE A 93 17.52 -1.93 8.11
C PHE A 93 17.99 -1.46 6.73
N GLY A 94 17.72 -0.20 6.39
CA GLY A 94 18.11 0.40 5.12
C GLY A 94 17.41 -0.21 3.90
N LEU A 95 18.02 0.02 2.74
CA LEU A 95 17.52 -0.49 1.46
C LEU A 95 17.47 -2.02 1.42
N VAL A 96 18.45 -2.69 2.02
CA VAL A 96 18.51 -4.16 2.06
C VAL A 96 17.30 -4.74 2.78
N GLY A 97 16.93 -4.17 3.94
CA GLY A 97 15.75 -4.61 4.69
C GLY A 97 14.45 -4.40 3.92
N ILE A 98 14.29 -3.23 3.27
CA ILE A 98 13.12 -2.96 2.42
C ILE A 98 13.06 -3.93 1.23
N CYS A 99 14.18 -4.19 0.54
CA CYS A 99 14.22 -5.12 -0.58
C CYS A 99 13.86 -6.55 -0.16
N LEU A 100 14.34 -7.01 1.00
CA LEU A 100 14.00 -8.33 1.53
C LEU A 100 12.50 -8.41 1.86
N LEU A 101 11.93 -7.37 2.46
CA LEU A 101 10.51 -7.30 2.74
C LEU A 101 9.68 -7.33 1.45
N LEU A 102 10.05 -6.55 0.45
CA LEU A 102 9.40 -6.55 -0.85
C LEU A 102 9.48 -7.90 -1.56
N LEU A 103 10.61 -8.59 -1.44
CA LEU A 103 10.78 -9.94 -1.96
C LEU A 103 9.78 -10.91 -1.32
N VAL A 104 9.61 -10.86 0.00
CA VAL A 104 8.62 -11.69 0.71
C VAL A 104 7.20 -11.40 0.23
N TYR A 105 6.82 -10.11 0.10
CA TYR A 105 5.51 -9.76 -0.45
C TYR A 105 5.32 -10.23 -1.88
N LEU A 106 6.34 -10.10 -2.73
CA LEU A 106 6.32 -10.58 -4.11
C LEU A 106 6.09 -12.09 -4.17
N LEU A 107 6.76 -12.87 -3.31
CA LEU A 107 6.59 -14.32 -3.22
C LEU A 107 5.17 -14.69 -2.76
N LEU A 108 4.59 -13.96 -1.80
CA LEU A 108 3.21 -14.16 -1.35
C LEU A 108 2.20 -13.90 -2.48
N VAL A 109 2.37 -12.79 -3.21
CA VAL A 109 1.52 -12.45 -4.37
C VAL A 109 1.69 -13.49 -5.48
N ALA A 110 2.91 -13.86 -5.82
CA ALA A 110 3.20 -14.87 -6.83
C ALA A 110 2.55 -16.23 -6.47
N ARG A 111 2.63 -16.63 -5.20
CA ARG A 111 1.97 -17.85 -4.71
C ARG A 111 0.44 -17.74 -4.80
N GLY A 112 -0.14 -16.60 -4.45
CA GLY A 112 -1.57 -16.34 -4.60
C GLY A 112 -2.03 -16.42 -6.05
N LEU A 113 -1.26 -15.87 -7.00
CA LEU A 113 -1.56 -15.96 -8.44
C LEU A 113 -1.47 -17.41 -8.95
N VAL A 114 -0.50 -18.19 -8.49
CA VAL A 114 -0.40 -19.62 -8.82
C VAL A 114 -1.62 -20.38 -8.31
N ILE A 115 -2.08 -20.14 -7.09
CA ILE A 115 -3.31 -20.74 -6.54
C ILE A 115 -4.51 -20.35 -7.39
N THR A 116 -4.62 -19.07 -7.77
CA THR A 116 -5.68 -18.57 -8.64
C THR A 116 -5.71 -19.28 -10.00
N ALA A 117 -4.55 -19.40 -10.64
CA ALA A 117 -4.44 -20.07 -11.95
C ALA A 117 -4.81 -21.56 -11.87
N GLN A 118 -4.50 -22.21 -10.77
CA GLN A 118 -4.70 -23.64 -10.55
C GLN A 118 -6.07 -24.00 -9.95
N ALA A 119 -6.90 -23.05 -9.53
CA ALA A 119 -8.23 -23.32 -9.01
C ALA A 119 -9.11 -23.95 -10.09
N GLN A 120 -9.93 -24.96 -9.72
CA GLN A 120 -10.72 -25.72 -10.68
C GLN A 120 -12.04 -25.05 -11.02
N THR A 121 -12.68 -24.39 -10.06
CA THR A 121 -13.96 -23.71 -10.25
C THR A 121 -13.75 -22.26 -10.65
N LEU A 122 -14.61 -21.73 -11.53
CA LEU A 122 -14.58 -20.32 -11.92
C LEU A 122 -14.73 -19.40 -10.71
N PHE A 123 -15.63 -19.76 -9.78
CA PHE A 123 -15.81 -19.02 -8.53
C PHE A 123 -14.52 -18.99 -7.69
N GLY A 124 -13.86 -20.14 -7.54
CA GLY A 124 -12.58 -20.22 -6.81
C GLY A 124 -11.47 -19.37 -7.44
N LYS A 125 -11.39 -19.35 -8.80
CA LYS A 125 -10.44 -18.50 -9.52
C LYS A 125 -10.68 -17.03 -9.26
N LEU A 126 -11.93 -16.57 -9.40
CA LEU A 126 -12.28 -15.16 -9.18
C LEU A 126 -12.07 -14.75 -7.72
N LEU A 127 -12.45 -15.60 -6.77
CA LEU A 127 -12.29 -15.34 -5.35
C LEU A 127 -10.81 -15.29 -4.95
N ALA A 128 -10.02 -16.28 -5.36
CA ALA A 128 -8.58 -16.30 -5.09
C ALA A 128 -7.85 -15.12 -5.74
N GLY A 129 -8.22 -14.79 -6.99
CA GLY A 129 -7.67 -13.64 -7.71
C GLY A 129 -8.00 -12.31 -7.02
N SER A 130 -9.25 -12.11 -6.60
CA SER A 130 -9.65 -10.88 -5.90
C SER A 130 -8.93 -10.70 -4.57
N LEU A 131 -8.80 -11.77 -3.77
CA LEU A 131 -8.07 -11.72 -2.49
C LEU A 131 -6.58 -11.41 -2.70
N THR A 132 -5.96 -12.04 -3.68
CA THR A 132 -4.53 -11.80 -4.01
C THR A 132 -4.31 -10.37 -4.50
N MET A 133 -5.20 -9.86 -5.38
CA MET A 133 -5.12 -8.48 -5.86
C MET A 133 -5.40 -7.46 -4.75
N THR A 134 -6.34 -7.73 -3.88
CA THR A 134 -6.58 -6.88 -2.71
C THR A 134 -5.32 -6.77 -1.85
N PHE A 135 -4.68 -7.90 -1.53
CA PHE A 135 -3.41 -7.92 -0.79
C PHE A 135 -2.32 -7.10 -1.49
N PHE A 136 -2.14 -7.31 -2.80
CA PHE A 136 -1.18 -6.55 -3.60
C PHE A 136 -1.45 -5.04 -3.55
N ILE A 137 -2.72 -4.62 -3.70
CA ILE A 137 -3.12 -3.22 -3.67
C ILE A 137 -2.83 -2.59 -2.31
N TYR A 138 -3.08 -3.30 -1.19
CA TYR A 138 -2.74 -2.81 0.15
C TYR A 138 -1.24 -2.53 0.28
N VAL A 139 -0.39 -3.46 -0.14
CA VAL A 139 1.07 -3.30 -0.14
C VAL A 139 1.49 -2.12 -1.02
N PHE A 140 0.96 -2.06 -2.25
CA PHE A 140 1.29 -1.02 -3.23
C PHE A 140 0.90 0.39 -2.74
N ILE A 141 -0.31 0.55 -2.21
CA ILE A 141 -0.78 1.84 -1.70
C ILE A 141 0.05 2.28 -0.51
N ASN A 142 0.33 1.39 0.46
CA ASN A 142 1.12 1.75 1.63
C ASN A 142 2.54 2.21 1.23
N ILE A 143 3.24 1.44 0.39
CA ILE A 143 4.58 1.80 -0.08
C ILE A 143 4.55 3.11 -0.87
N GLY A 144 3.59 3.27 -1.78
CA GLY A 144 3.42 4.49 -2.57
C GLY A 144 3.14 5.72 -1.71
N MET A 145 2.37 5.57 -0.64
CA MET A 145 2.07 6.63 0.32
C MET A 145 3.32 7.04 1.11
N VAL A 146 4.05 6.08 1.67
CA VAL A 146 5.24 6.33 2.48
C VAL A 146 6.39 6.92 1.65
N SER A 147 6.55 6.48 0.39
CA SER A 147 7.52 7.05 -0.55
C SER A 147 7.10 8.42 -1.10
N GLY A 148 5.86 8.87 -0.83
CA GLY A 148 5.31 10.11 -1.34
C GLY A 148 5.03 10.09 -2.85
N LEU A 149 4.72 8.92 -3.41
CA LEU A 149 4.24 8.75 -4.78
C LEU A 149 2.70 8.79 -4.85
N LEU A 150 2.04 8.53 -3.72
CA LEU A 150 0.59 8.56 -3.59
C LEU A 150 0.19 9.45 -2.40
N PRO A 151 -1.01 10.05 -2.44
CA PRO A 151 -1.54 10.81 -1.30
C PRO A 151 -1.74 9.89 -0.10
N VAL A 152 -1.57 10.44 1.11
CA VAL A 152 -1.74 9.67 2.36
C VAL A 152 -3.19 9.26 2.53
N VAL A 153 -3.45 7.97 2.49
CA VAL A 153 -4.79 7.37 2.64
C VAL A 153 -4.98 6.79 4.05
N GLY A 154 -3.90 6.39 4.72
CA GLY A 154 -3.96 5.73 6.02
C GLY A 154 -4.31 4.24 5.86
N VAL A 155 -3.56 3.52 5.04
CA VAL A 155 -3.73 2.08 4.82
C VAL A 155 -2.58 1.35 5.50
N PRO A 156 -2.84 0.50 6.52
CA PRO A 156 -1.79 -0.21 7.21
C PRO A 156 -1.10 -1.23 6.32
N LEU A 157 0.21 -1.43 6.52
CA LEU A 157 0.98 -2.44 5.79
C LEU A 157 0.56 -3.85 6.23
N PRO A 158 0.21 -4.75 5.30
CA PRO A 158 -0.19 -6.11 5.63
C PRO A 158 0.82 -6.85 6.52
N PHE A 159 0.34 -7.47 7.61
CA PHE A 159 1.09 -8.30 8.57
C PHE A 159 2.15 -7.60 9.42
N ILE A 160 2.52 -6.37 9.15
CA ILE A 160 3.60 -5.66 9.87
C ILE A 160 3.03 -4.48 10.67
N SER A 161 2.13 -3.69 10.06
CA SER A 161 1.53 -2.55 10.75
C SER A 161 0.63 -3.00 11.90
N TYR A 162 0.63 -2.22 12.97
CA TYR A 162 -0.31 -2.39 14.06
C TYR A 162 -1.73 -2.08 13.57
N GLY A 163 -2.59 -3.12 13.58
CA GLY A 163 -3.99 -3.01 13.16
C GLY A 163 -4.72 -4.33 13.33
N GLY A 164 -5.42 -4.52 14.46
CA GLY A 164 -6.09 -5.79 14.78
C GLY A 164 -7.14 -6.21 13.74
N THR A 165 -7.97 -5.29 13.27
CA THR A 165 -9.01 -5.58 12.27
C THR A 165 -8.45 -5.93 10.90
N SER A 166 -7.42 -5.22 10.44
CA SER A 166 -6.75 -5.51 9.17
C SER A 166 -6.06 -6.87 9.20
N MET A 167 -5.42 -7.22 10.32
CA MET A 167 -4.77 -8.51 10.52
C MET A 167 -5.77 -9.67 10.43
N VAL A 168 -6.91 -9.58 11.14
CA VAL A 168 -7.95 -10.62 11.11
C VAL A 168 -8.54 -10.80 9.72
N THR A 169 -8.84 -9.71 9.01
CA THR A 169 -9.38 -9.78 7.64
C THR A 169 -8.40 -10.39 6.66
N LEU A 170 -7.12 -10.05 6.73
CA LEU A 170 -6.08 -10.63 5.89
C LEU A 170 -5.87 -12.12 6.20
N MET A 171 -5.78 -12.50 7.47
CA MET A 171 -5.66 -13.91 7.88
C MET A 171 -6.84 -14.75 7.40
N THR A 172 -8.07 -14.21 7.49
CA THR A 172 -9.27 -14.87 6.94
C THR A 172 -9.16 -15.05 5.43
N GLY A 173 -8.72 -14.01 4.71
CA GLY A 173 -8.48 -14.08 3.26
C GLY A 173 -7.46 -15.16 2.88
N PHE A 174 -6.35 -15.24 3.61
CA PHE A 174 -5.34 -16.30 3.38
C PHE A 174 -5.87 -17.69 3.74
N GLY A 175 -6.70 -17.81 4.79
CA GLY A 175 -7.40 -19.05 5.13
C GLY A 175 -8.29 -19.55 3.97
N ILE A 176 -9.03 -18.64 3.33
CA ILE A 176 -9.85 -18.96 2.15
C ILE A 176 -8.96 -19.38 0.97
N LEU A 177 -7.85 -18.67 0.70
CA LEU A 177 -6.89 -19.06 -0.33
C LEU A 177 -6.34 -20.47 -0.11
N MET A 178 -5.97 -20.81 1.11
CA MET A 178 -5.49 -22.15 1.46
C MET A 178 -6.59 -23.21 1.29
N SER A 179 -7.82 -22.91 1.65
CA SER A 179 -8.98 -23.81 1.43
C SER A 179 -9.19 -24.11 -0.05
N ILE A 180 -9.15 -23.09 -0.92
CA ILE A 180 -9.26 -23.25 -2.37
C ILE A 180 -8.12 -24.15 -2.91
N HIS A 181 -6.89 -23.96 -2.42
CA HIS A 181 -5.76 -24.77 -2.83
C HIS A 181 -5.90 -26.23 -2.39
N THR A 182 -6.41 -26.47 -1.19
CA THR A 182 -6.56 -27.83 -0.63
C THR A 182 -7.65 -28.62 -1.34
N HIS A 183 -8.79 -28.03 -1.63
CA HIS A 183 -9.91 -28.68 -2.34
C HIS A 183 -9.54 -29.20 -3.73
N ARG A 184 -8.52 -28.63 -4.37
CA ARG A 184 -8.00 -29.09 -5.64
C ARG A 184 -7.53 -30.54 -5.62
N LYS A 185 -6.97 -31.03 -4.50
CA LYS A 185 -6.40 -32.39 -4.39
C LYS A 185 -7.49 -33.49 -4.29
N TRP A 186 -8.64 -33.13 -3.75
CA TRP A 186 -9.72 -34.11 -3.53
C TRP A 186 -10.50 -34.47 -4.81
N ILE A 187 -10.64 -33.53 -5.74
CA ILE A 187 -11.40 -33.73 -6.99
C ILE A 187 -10.52 -34.41 -8.06
N ALA A 188 -9.20 -34.33 -7.97
CA ALA A 188 -8.28 -34.96 -8.93
C ALA A 188 -8.05 -36.48 -8.67
N GLN A 189 -8.66 -37.05 -7.62
CA GLN A 189 -8.54 -38.46 -7.26
C GLN A 189 -9.83 -39.26 -7.52
N VAL A 190 -10.85 -38.65 -8.14
CA VAL A 190 -12.07 -39.32 -8.63
C VAL A 190 -12.12 -39.19 -10.14
#